data_1b05d6f58a1d9601f500263f3580cd85
#
_entry.id   1b05d6f58a1d9601f500263f3580cd85
#
_cell.length_a   1.000
_cell.length_b   1.000
_cell.length_c   1.000
_cell.angle_alpha   90.00
_cell.angle_beta   90.00
_cell.angle_gamma   90.00
#
_symmetry.space_group_name_H-M   'P 1'
#
loop_
_entity.id
_entity.type
_entity.pdbx_description
1 polymer ?
#
loop_
_entity_poly.entity_id
_entity_poly.type
_entity_poly.pdbx_seq_one_letter_code
_entity_poly.pdbx_strand_id
1 'polypeptide(L)'
;MNKQDFTTTYYPLAQKAGERYGMLPEVILAQAAIESGWGKSYGARVRKNFFGITAAGSPNAYWDGSYSVSQNQYQLKFREYKTEQDSFYDFARLISSRYKQAHSVSSDSTAYAQAIAYSPYISEQNGDNRENYRKLIISSFNSISEIVKKKDWS
;
A
#
# COMPACT_ATOMS: atom_id res chain seq x y z
N MET A 1 4.01 -13.86 9.72
CA MET A 1 2.76 -14.31 9.07
C MET A 1 3.07 -14.65 7.62
N ASN A 2 2.43 -15.66 7.08
CA ASN A 2 2.62 -16.04 5.67
C ASN A 2 1.66 -15.26 4.77
N LYS A 3 1.77 -15.48 3.45
CA LYS A 3 0.95 -14.74 2.47
C LYS A 3 -0.54 -14.98 2.68
N GLN A 4 -0.92 -16.21 3.02
CA GLN A 4 -2.32 -16.53 3.26
C GLN A 4 -2.86 -15.81 4.50
N ASP A 5 -2.10 -15.82 5.60
CA ASP A 5 -2.51 -15.13 6.83
C ASP A 5 -2.59 -13.63 6.62
N PHE A 6 -1.62 -13.06 5.92
CA PHE A 6 -1.64 -11.63 5.59
C PHE A 6 -2.88 -11.27 4.79
N THR A 7 -3.15 -12.01 3.73
CA THR A 7 -4.31 -11.75 2.87
C THR A 7 -5.61 -11.91 3.64
N THR A 8 -5.76 -12.98 4.40
CA THR A 8 -6.97 -13.24 5.18
C THR A 8 -7.23 -12.14 6.20
N THR A 9 -6.16 -11.66 6.86
CA THR A 9 -6.28 -10.64 7.90
C THR A 9 -6.60 -9.27 7.33
N TYR A 10 -5.94 -8.87 6.24
CA TYR A 10 -5.96 -7.47 5.78
C TYR A 10 -6.82 -7.22 4.54
N TYR A 11 -7.29 -8.25 3.86
CA TYR A 11 -8.17 -8.03 2.71
C TYR A 11 -9.44 -7.23 3.07
N PRO A 12 -10.10 -7.49 4.22
CA PRO A 12 -11.25 -6.66 4.60
C PRO A 12 -10.93 -5.17 4.74
N LEU A 13 -9.71 -4.84 5.20
CA LEU A 13 -9.28 -3.45 5.32
C LEU A 13 -9.08 -2.82 3.94
N ALA A 14 -8.52 -3.59 3.01
CA ALA A 14 -8.36 -3.16 1.63
C ALA A 14 -9.71 -2.98 0.93
N GLN A 15 -10.67 -3.85 1.21
CA GLN A 15 -12.04 -3.71 0.66
C GLN A 15 -12.67 -2.39 1.08
N LYS A 16 -12.59 -2.04 2.36
CA LYS A 16 -13.17 -0.79 2.86
C LYS A 16 -12.51 0.43 2.22
N ALA A 17 -11.18 0.42 2.12
CA ALA A 17 -10.46 1.51 1.49
C ALA A 17 -10.78 1.61 0.00
N GLY A 18 -10.86 0.47 -0.69
CA GLY A 18 -11.20 0.40 -2.10
C GLY A 18 -12.61 0.90 -2.38
N GLU A 19 -13.57 0.56 -1.53
CA GLU A 19 -14.94 1.05 -1.67
C GLU A 19 -15.01 2.56 -1.52
N ARG A 20 -14.28 3.11 -0.55
CA ARG A 20 -14.33 4.55 -0.28
C ARG A 20 -13.66 5.38 -1.38
N TYR A 21 -12.58 4.89 -1.95
CA TYR A 21 -11.78 5.65 -2.90
C TYR A 21 -11.79 5.10 -4.33
N GLY A 22 -12.61 4.10 -4.60
CA GLY A 22 -12.78 3.58 -5.97
C GLY A 22 -11.56 2.85 -6.49
N MET A 23 -10.97 1.97 -5.69
CA MET A 23 -9.79 1.18 -6.08
C MET A 23 -10.06 -0.31 -5.88
N LEU A 24 -9.47 -1.12 -6.74
CA LEU A 24 -9.54 -2.58 -6.59
C LEU A 24 -8.81 -3.00 -5.31
N PRO A 25 -9.46 -3.72 -4.38
CA PRO A 25 -8.82 -4.09 -3.10
C PRO A 25 -7.51 -4.84 -3.27
N GLU A 26 -7.42 -5.71 -4.26
CA GLU A 26 -6.22 -6.53 -4.47
C GLU A 26 -5.00 -5.69 -4.86
N VAL A 27 -5.17 -4.55 -5.57
CA VAL A 27 -4.02 -3.69 -5.85
C VAL A 27 -3.58 -2.92 -4.61
N ILE A 28 -4.52 -2.51 -3.76
CA ILE A 28 -4.18 -1.89 -2.48
C ILE A 28 -3.39 -2.87 -1.63
N LEU A 29 -3.88 -4.09 -1.51
CA LEU A 29 -3.24 -5.11 -0.69
C LEU A 29 -1.89 -5.54 -1.25
N ALA A 30 -1.74 -5.55 -2.58
CA ALA A 30 -0.45 -5.86 -3.22
C ALA A 30 0.62 -4.85 -2.83
N GLN A 31 0.30 -3.55 -2.83
CA GLN A 31 1.26 -2.54 -2.40
C GLN A 31 1.54 -2.63 -0.90
N ALA A 32 0.53 -2.91 -0.09
CA ALA A 32 0.73 -3.14 1.34
C ALA A 32 1.70 -4.31 1.57
N ALA A 33 1.54 -5.39 0.82
CA ALA A 33 2.41 -6.56 0.92
C ALA A 33 3.87 -6.21 0.61
N ILE A 34 4.08 -5.46 -0.47
CA ILE A 34 5.44 -5.06 -0.89
C ILE A 34 6.08 -4.16 0.16
N GLU A 35 5.36 -3.11 0.59
CA GLU A 35 5.93 -2.09 1.47
C GLU A 35 6.12 -2.58 2.91
N SER A 36 5.34 -3.55 3.35
CA SER A 36 5.39 -4.08 4.71
C SER A 36 6.08 -5.43 4.82
N GLY A 37 6.59 -5.97 3.70
CA GLY A 37 7.14 -7.33 3.70
C GLY A 37 6.09 -8.34 4.15
N TRP A 38 4.89 -8.26 3.60
CA TRP A 38 3.77 -9.11 3.98
C TRP A 38 3.44 -9.01 5.47
N GLY A 39 3.45 -7.78 5.98
CA GLY A 39 3.06 -7.46 7.35
C GLY A 39 4.13 -7.68 8.41
N LYS A 40 5.35 -8.03 8.02
CA LYS A 40 6.42 -8.38 8.96
C LYS A 40 7.25 -7.19 9.41
N SER A 41 7.19 -6.07 8.70
CA SER A 41 8.06 -4.92 8.99
C SER A 41 7.73 -4.28 10.34
N TYR A 42 8.71 -3.55 10.88
CA TYR A 42 8.50 -2.75 12.09
C TYR A 42 7.39 -1.71 11.86
N GLY A 43 7.38 -1.08 10.67
CA GLY A 43 6.35 -0.09 10.34
C GLY A 43 4.95 -0.65 10.42
N ALA A 44 4.73 -1.86 9.89
CA ALA A 44 3.42 -2.50 9.95
C ALA A 44 3.06 -2.91 11.38
N ARG A 45 3.99 -3.54 12.10
CA ARG A 45 3.71 -4.11 13.42
C ARG A 45 3.57 -3.06 14.50
N VAL A 46 4.39 -2.02 14.47
CA VAL A 46 4.47 -1.03 15.56
C VAL A 46 3.79 0.28 15.18
N ARG A 47 4.10 0.83 13.99
CA ARG A 47 3.51 2.09 13.54
C ARG A 47 2.13 1.93 12.94
N LYS A 48 1.72 0.70 12.65
CA LYS A 48 0.48 0.40 11.90
C LYS A 48 0.47 1.08 10.55
N ASN A 49 1.64 1.30 9.98
CA ASN A 49 1.86 1.98 8.70
C ASN A 49 2.31 0.93 7.68
N PHE A 50 1.36 0.42 6.90
CA PHE A 50 1.59 -0.69 5.98
C PHE A 50 2.21 -0.27 4.66
N PHE A 51 2.26 1.02 4.38
CA PHE A 51 2.71 1.53 3.09
C PHE A 51 3.97 2.39 3.18
N GLY A 52 4.56 2.50 4.37
CA GLY A 52 5.78 3.27 4.56
C GLY A 52 5.61 4.76 4.27
N ILE A 53 4.45 5.33 4.59
CA ILE A 53 4.17 6.72 4.30
C ILE A 53 4.96 7.61 5.26
N THR A 54 5.72 8.57 4.71
CA THR A 54 6.49 9.51 5.53
C THR A 54 5.58 10.59 6.13
N ALA A 55 6.06 11.20 7.22
CA ALA A 55 5.29 12.17 7.98
C ALA A 55 5.38 13.57 7.36
N ALA A 56 5.17 13.66 6.05
CA ALA A 56 5.07 14.93 5.33
C ALA A 56 3.60 15.31 5.20
N GLY A 57 3.34 16.60 5.01
CA GLY A 57 1.98 17.11 4.81
C GLY A 57 1.24 17.34 6.11
N SER A 58 -0.04 17.60 5.99
CA SER A 58 -0.92 17.97 7.12
C SER A 58 -1.70 16.76 7.61
N PRO A 59 -2.11 16.75 8.88
CA PRO A 59 -3.05 15.75 9.37
C PRO A 59 -4.33 15.68 8.53
N ASN A 60 -5.00 14.55 8.55
CA ASN A 60 -6.24 14.34 7.81
C ASN A 60 -7.19 13.46 8.62
N ALA A 61 -8.26 12.98 8.00
CA ALA A 61 -9.28 12.18 8.70
C ALA A 61 -8.70 10.87 9.28
N TYR A 62 -7.58 10.38 8.76
CA TYR A 62 -7.02 9.07 9.14
C TYR A 62 -5.70 9.17 9.88
N TRP A 63 -5.07 10.34 9.87
CA TRP A 63 -3.76 10.54 10.48
C TRP A 63 -3.77 11.85 11.26
N ASP A 64 -3.37 11.79 12.52
CA ASP A 64 -3.42 12.93 13.44
C ASP A 64 -2.11 13.72 13.51
N GLY A 65 -1.11 13.36 12.70
CA GLY A 65 0.19 14.02 12.70
C GLY A 65 1.27 13.28 13.48
N SER A 66 0.93 12.22 14.17
CA SER A 66 1.90 11.43 14.96
C SER A 66 2.91 10.74 14.07
N TYR A 67 4.15 10.69 14.53
CA TYR A 67 5.21 10.00 13.77
C TYR A 67 6.28 9.48 14.72
N SER A 68 7.09 8.55 14.20
CA SER A 68 8.33 8.14 14.84
C SER A 68 9.46 8.12 13.82
N VAL A 69 10.69 8.18 14.33
CA VAL A 69 11.89 8.28 13.49
C VAL A 69 12.48 6.89 13.32
N SER A 70 12.90 6.57 12.08
CA SER A 70 13.55 5.30 11.82
C SER A 70 14.87 5.20 12.59
N GLN A 71 15.24 3.97 12.95
CA GLN A 71 16.45 3.71 13.76
C GLN A 71 17.73 3.70 12.92
N ASN A 72 17.62 3.91 11.62
CA ASN A 72 18.79 3.86 10.74
C ASN A 72 19.45 5.24 10.61
N GLN A 73 20.54 5.30 9.85
CA GLN A 73 21.34 6.51 9.67
C GLN A 73 20.57 7.66 9.00
N TYR A 74 19.49 7.36 8.27
CA TYR A 74 18.72 8.37 7.54
C TYR A 74 17.70 9.09 8.41
N GLN A 75 17.33 8.52 9.56
CA GLN A 75 16.39 9.11 10.52
C GLN A 75 15.12 9.62 9.85
N LEU A 76 14.53 8.80 8.99
CA LEU A 76 13.30 9.15 8.30
C LEU A 76 12.13 9.17 9.27
N LYS A 77 11.23 10.13 9.10
CA LYS A 77 10.01 10.25 9.90
C LYS A 77 8.88 9.53 9.19
N PHE A 78 8.31 8.53 9.86
CA PHE A 78 7.20 7.75 9.33
C PHE A 78 5.94 8.01 10.13
N ARG A 79 4.80 8.11 9.43
CA ARG A 79 3.51 8.27 10.08
C ARG A 79 3.21 7.11 11.01
N GLU A 80 2.60 7.41 12.15
CA GLU A 80 2.05 6.41 13.06
C GLU A 80 0.52 6.52 13.01
N TYR A 81 -0.14 5.39 12.85
CA TYR A 81 -1.60 5.35 12.79
C TYR A 81 -2.17 4.73 14.05
N LYS A 82 -3.38 5.14 14.42
CA LYS A 82 -4.08 4.57 15.57
C LYS A 82 -4.57 3.16 15.28
N THR A 83 -4.96 2.91 14.02
CA THR A 83 -5.43 1.58 13.59
C THR A 83 -4.81 1.24 12.25
N GLU A 84 -4.75 -0.04 11.96
CA GLU A 84 -4.32 -0.54 10.65
C GLU A 84 -5.26 -0.03 9.55
N GLN A 85 -6.57 -0.01 9.82
CA GLN A 85 -7.56 0.48 8.86
C GLN A 85 -7.27 1.91 8.42
N ASP A 86 -6.85 2.76 9.36
CA ASP A 86 -6.51 4.15 9.04
C ASP A 86 -5.37 4.23 8.02
N SER A 87 -4.38 3.35 8.15
CA SER A 87 -3.26 3.29 7.20
C SER A 87 -3.75 2.94 5.79
N PHE A 88 -4.69 2.00 5.68
CA PHE A 88 -5.25 1.61 4.38
C PHE A 88 -6.08 2.74 3.77
N TYR A 89 -6.89 3.42 4.55
CA TYR A 89 -7.65 4.58 4.07
C TYR A 89 -6.72 5.71 3.64
N ASP A 90 -5.70 6.00 4.43
CA ASP A 90 -4.80 7.11 4.13
C ASP A 90 -4.00 6.86 2.85
N PHE A 91 -3.60 5.61 2.63
CA PHE A 91 -2.94 5.22 1.39
C PHE A 91 -3.86 5.44 0.18
N ALA A 92 -5.09 4.91 0.24
CA ALA A 92 -6.03 5.05 -0.87
C ALA A 92 -6.37 6.52 -1.13
N ARG A 93 -6.52 7.31 -0.08
CA ARG A 93 -6.69 8.76 -0.18
C ARG A 93 -5.53 9.41 -0.92
N LEU A 94 -4.31 9.04 -0.53
CA LEU A 94 -3.08 9.57 -1.15
C LEU A 94 -3.04 9.27 -2.65
N ILE A 95 -3.31 8.02 -3.02
CA ILE A 95 -3.31 7.63 -4.44
C ILE A 95 -4.38 8.41 -5.20
N SER A 96 -5.58 8.54 -4.65
CA SER A 96 -6.68 9.23 -5.33
C SER A 96 -6.43 10.72 -5.51
N SER A 97 -5.67 11.35 -4.60
CA SER A 97 -5.44 12.79 -4.64
C SER A 97 -4.14 13.19 -5.33
N ARG A 98 -3.07 12.40 -5.21
CA ARG A 98 -1.76 12.79 -5.71
C ARG A 98 -1.26 11.96 -6.90
N TYR A 99 -1.86 10.81 -7.15
CA TYR A 99 -1.46 9.90 -8.24
C TYR A 99 -2.68 9.59 -9.07
N LYS A 100 -3.32 10.65 -9.58
CA LYS A 100 -4.63 10.56 -10.23
C LYS A 100 -4.64 9.66 -11.45
N GLN A 101 -3.55 9.65 -12.22
CA GLN A 101 -3.47 8.78 -13.39
C GLN A 101 -3.48 7.32 -12.99
N ALA A 102 -2.68 6.94 -12.00
CA ALA A 102 -2.68 5.57 -11.48
C ALA A 102 -4.03 5.22 -10.86
N HIS A 103 -4.62 6.15 -10.11
CA HIS A 103 -5.93 5.93 -9.52
C HIS A 103 -6.98 5.66 -10.60
N SER A 104 -6.94 6.37 -11.71
CA SER A 104 -7.93 6.24 -12.80
C SER A 104 -7.93 4.85 -13.46
N VAL A 105 -6.82 4.11 -13.32
CA VAL A 105 -6.71 2.75 -13.90
C VAL A 105 -6.59 1.68 -12.81
N SER A 106 -6.95 2.01 -11.57
CA SER A 106 -6.76 1.11 -10.43
C SER A 106 -7.71 -0.09 -10.39
N SER A 107 -8.64 -0.18 -11.32
CA SER A 107 -9.47 -1.38 -11.50
C SER A 107 -8.80 -2.44 -12.38
N ASP A 108 -7.66 -2.11 -12.99
CA ASP A 108 -6.88 -3.01 -13.84
C ASP A 108 -5.49 -3.13 -13.26
N SER A 109 -5.14 -4.32 -12.77
CA SER A 109 -3.87 -4.52 -12.05
C SER A 109 -2.63 -4.25 -12.92
N THR A 110 -2.66 -4.62 -14.18
CA THR A 110 -1.54 -4.40 -15.10
C THR A 110 -1.36 -2.92 -15.40
N ALA A 111 -2.44 -2.22 -15.72
CA ALA A 111 -2.40 -0.78 -15.99
C ALA A 111 -1.98 0.00 -14.74
N TYR A 112 -2.50 -0.38 -13.56
CA TYR A 112 -2.13 0.28 -12.32
C TYR A 112 -0.66 0.08 -11.99
N ALA A 113 -0.16 -1.16 -12.12
CA ALA A 113 1.24 -1.47 -11.84
C ALA A 113 2.17 -0.61 -12.70
N GLN A 114 1.85 -0.47 -13.99
CA GLN A 114 2.62 0.37 -14.90
C GLN A 114 2.55 1.84 -14.46
N ALA A 115 1.34 2.35 -14.22
CA ALA A 115 1.16 3.77 -13.91
C ALA A 115 1.84 4.17 -12.61
N ILE A 116 1.72 3.38 -11.54
CA ILE A 116 2.29 3.74 -10.24
C ILE A 116 3.81 3.57 -10.23
N ALA A 117 4.33 2.53 -10.87
CA ALA A 117 5.77 2.27 -10.92
C ALA A 117 6.52 3.36 -11.69
N TYR A 118 5.88 3.94 -12.71
CA TYR A 118 6.51 4.97 -13.53
C TYR A 118 6.05 6.38 -13.17
N SER A 119 5.41 6.53 -12.00
CA SER A 119 5.02 7.81 -11.42
C SER A 119 6.06 8.27 -10.41
N PRO A 120 5.93 9.51 -9.89
CA PRO A 120 6.81 9.98 -8.80
C PRO A 120 6.68 9.20 -7.50
N TYR A 121 5.75 8.26 -7.40
CA TYR A 121 5.66 7.37 -6.23
C TYR A 121 6.97 6.60 -6.03
N ILE A 122 7.62 6.22 -7.13
CA ILE A 122 8.93 5.57 -7.10
C ILE A 122 9.99 6.59 -7.44
N SER A 123 10.86 6.88 -6.46
CA SER A 123 11.96 7.83 -6.62
C SER A 123 13.21 7.06 -7.03
N GLU A 124 13.61 7.20 -8.31
CA GLU A 124 14.81 6.53 -8.82
C GLU A 124 15.34 7.25 -10.04
N GLN A 125 16.58 6.92 -10.40
CA GLN A 125 17.25 7.59 -11.51
C GLN A 125 17.45 6.73 -12.75
N ASN A 126 17.20 5.41 -12.64
CA ASN A 126 17.24 4.50 -13.79
C ASN A 126 15.96 3.67 -13.81
N GLY A 127 15.69 2.99 -14.91
CA GLY A 127 14.44 2.27 -15.07
C GLY A 127 14.33 0.94 -14.34
N ASP A 128 15.42 0.46 -13.73
CA ASP A 128 15.46 -0.89 -13.16
C ASP A 128 14.56 -1.01 -11.94
N ASN A 129 14.62 -0.04 -11.02
CA ASN A 129 13.79 -0.07 -9.81
C ASN A 129 12.31 0.03 -10.15
N ARG A 130 11.97 0.86 -11.12
CA ARG A 130 10.58 1.00 -11.56
C ARG A 130 10.05 -0.29 -12.16
N GLU A 131 10.84 -0.92 -13.02
CA GLU A 131 10.44 -2.17 -13.66
C GLU A 131 10.33 -3.30 -12.64
N ASN A 132 11.24 -3.36 -11.67
CA ASN A 132 11.16 -4.33 -10.60
C ASN A 132 9.91 -4.10 -9.75
N TYR A 133 9.59 -2.85 -9.44
CA TYR A 133 8.39 -2.52 -8.66
C TYR A 133 7.12 -2.93 -9.40
N ARG A 134 7.06 -2.65 -10.71
CA ARG A 134 5.94 -3.07 -11.54
C ARG A 134 5.73 -4.58 -11.47
N LYS A 135 6.82 -5.33 -11.62
CA LYS A 135 6.76 -6.81 -11.56
C LYS A 135 6.33 -7.31 -10.19
N LEU A 136 6.80 -6.66 -9.12
CA LEU A 136 6.42 -7.02 -7.75
C LEU A 136 4.93 -6.80 -7.51
N ILE A 137 4.38 -5.70 -8.01
CA ILE A 137 2.92 -5.45 -7.87
C ILE A 137 2.15 -6.58 -8.55
N ILE A 138 2.52 -6.93 -9.78
CA ILE A 138 1.82 -7.95 -10.55
C ILE A 138 1.91 -9.32 -9.85
N SER A 139 3.11 -9.72 -9.41
CA SER A 139 3.26 -11.01 -8.75
C SER A 139 2.53 -11.06 -7.41
N SER A 140 2.58 -9.99 -6.64
CA SER A 140 1.86 -9.91 -5.36
C SER A 140 0.36 -9.91 -5.57
N PHE A 141 -0.12 -9.17 -6.58
CA PHE A 141 -1.53 -9.17 -6.96
C PHE A 141 -1.99 -10.59 -7.32
N ASN A 142 -1.21 -11.30 -8.12
CA ASN A 142 -1.59 -12.66 -8.54
C ASN A 142 -1.68 -13.61 -7.33
N SER A 143 -0.73 -13.53 -6.41
CA SER A 143 -0.76 -14.34 -5.18
C SER A 143 -1.99 -14.04 -4.34
N ILE A 144 -2.29 -12.77 -4.16
CA ILE A 144 -3.44 -12.31 -3.36
C ILE A 144 -4.75 -12.72 -4.05
N SER A 145 -4.87 -12.50 -5.35
CA SER A 145 -6.08 -12.85 -6.10
C SER A 145 -6.40 -14.34 -6.02
N GLU A 146 -5.38 -15.18 -6.09
CA GLU A 146 -5.59 -16.61 -5.97
C GLU A 146 -6.12 -17.00 -4.59
N ILE A 147 -5.58 -16.39 -3.52
CA ILE A 147 -6.05 -16.62 -2.16
C ILE A 147 -7.49 -16.13 -1.98
N VAL A 148 -7.80 -14.95 -2.50
CA VAL A 148 -9.15 -14.36 -2.42
C VAL A 148 -10.17 -15.24 -3.13
N LYS A 149 -9.84 -15.77 -4.30
CA LYS A 149 -10.72 -16.67 -5.04
C LYS A 149 -11.01 -17.96 -4.28
N LYS A 150 -9.99 -18.54 -3.65
CA LYS A 150 -10.15 -19.76 -2.84
C LYS A 150 -11.06 -19.53 -1.64
N LYS A 151 -11.08 -18.31 -1.11
CA LYS A 151 -11.92 -17.94 0.02
C LYS A 151 -13.29 -17.44 -0.41
N ASP A 152 -13.53 -17.34 -1.71
CA ASP A 152 -14.81 -16.90 -2.29
C ASP A 152 -15.20 -15.49 -1.83
N TRP A 153 -14.23 -14.60 -1.77
CA TRP A 153 -14.47 -13.20 -1.40
C TRP A 153 -14.69 -12.27 -2.60
N SER A 154 -14.37 -12.73 -3.79
CA SER A 154 -14.47 -11.90 -5.00
C SER A 154 -15.88 -11.83 -5.58
#